data_7c73fa2ebfcab03394f3c9cd7d5c56b3
#
_entry.id   7c73fa2ebfcab03394f3c9cd7d5c56b3
#
_cell.length_a   1.000
_cell.length_b   1.000
_cell.length_c   1.000
_cell.angle_alpha   90.00
_cell.angle_beta   90.00
_cell.angle_gamma   90.00
#
_symmetry.space_group_name_H-M   'P 1'
#
loop_
_entity.id
_entity.type
_entity.pdbx_description
1 polymer ?
#
loop_
_entity_poly.entity_id
_entity_poly.type
_entity_poly.pdbx_seq_one_letter_code
_entity_poly.pdbx_strand_id
1 'polypeptide(L)'
;MKKTIILFMLFFIFIAACNPAPPLLQSGSTPAAGQPTKGQLPTAPIEQFAPIVPSEPLSTGAIPTLSTKKPKAKNPLPAPTVSAKPEGTGKNLLSEPTSTNPALIATPILGRPTDSSVTANVVPAVPMEIYYEYGTAPGLYTNQTAKQSAAAGVPLETLIGGLQMNTRYFYRLRYNGAAGPEGSFMTQRATGSIFTFDIQGDSHPERVGKQFNADLYSLALKGAASDQPDFYMTIGDDFSVDTLKSVNADTVKNLYINQRQWLVSVGAPVFLVNGNHEQASMANLDGTPNNVAVWAQTARNAYYPQPAPDTFYTGDAQQVEFIGQLRDYYAFTWGDALFVVIDPYWHSPQTVDNSFGADRSQKKNRDLWNVTLGDEQYQWFKQTLENSNAKYKFVFTHHVLGTGRGGVEEAVNYEWGDTANLAAHRPGWEKTIQQLMADNHVTIFFQGHDHIFVKQELDGVIYQTLPEPANPNYTMENEAAYRTGDKYPNSGRVRVTVSPEGVTVDYIRSYLDKPDELAFSYTVP
;
A
#
# COMPACT_ATOMS: atom_id res chain seq x y z
N MET A 1 55.01 15.11 -45.84
CA MET A 1 53.78 15.69 -46.37
C MET A 1 52.90 16.03 -45.18
N LYS A 2 52.83 17.33 -44.87
CA LYS A 2 52.08 17.90 -43.75
C LYS A 2 50.62 18.08 -44.16
N LYS A 3 49.65 17.54 -43.39
CA LYS A 3 48.21 17.84 -43.55
C LYS A 3 47.78 18.80 -42.44
N THR A 4 47.41 19.99 -42.86
CA THR A 4 46.88 21.08 -42.05
C THR A 4 45.42 20.79 -41.70
N ILE A 5 45.06 20.83 -40.42
CA ILE A 5 43.69 20.78 -39.94
C ILE A 5 43.21 22.20 -39.68
N ILE A 6 42.16 22.61 -40.38
CA ILE A 6 41.49 23.91 -40.21
C ILE A 6 40.38 23.72 -39.19
N LEU A 7 40.45 24.48 -38.09
CA LEU A 7 39.47 24.53 -37.02
C LEU A 7 38.46 25.65 -37.31
N PHE A 8 37.20 25.33 -37.56
CA PHE A 8 36.11 26.32 -37.66
C PHE A 8 35.54 26.58 -36.26
N MET A 9 35.75 27.78 -35.74
CA MET A 9 35.07 28.34 -34.59
C MET A 9 33.75 28.96 -35.04
N LEU A 10 32.62 28.42 -34.58
CA LEU A 10 31.31 29.04 -34.71
C LEU A 10 31.02 29.85 -33.45
N PHE A 11 30.97 31.19 -33.62
CA PHE A 11 30.51 32.14 -32.61
C PHE A 11 28.96 32.12 -32.59
N PHE A 12 28.36 31.73 -31.46
CA PHE A 12 26.94 32.00 -31.19
C PHE A 12 26.82 33.34 -30.46
N ILE A 13 26.15 34.29 -31.10
CA ILE A 13 25.76 35.58 -30.52
C ILE A 13 24.42 35.35 -29.77
N PHE A 14 24.43 35.52 -28.45
CA PHE A 14 23.21 35.60 -27.65
C PHE A 14 22.63 37.02 -27.76
N ILE A 15 21.45 37.15 -28.36
CA ILE A 15 20.61 38.36 -28.30
C ILE A 15 19.74 38.23 -27.07
N ALA A 16 19.99 39.05 -26.05
CA ALA A 16 19.14 39.23 -24.90
C ALA A 16 17.94 40.11 -25.28
N ALA A 17 16.74 39.52 -25.27
CA ALA A 17 15.50 40.27 -25.40
C ALA A 17 15.07 40.73 -23.99
N CYS A 18 15.11 42.06 -23.78
CA CYS A 18 14.53 42.70 -22.61
C CYS A 18 12.99 42.71 -22.72
N ASN A 19 12.32 42.11 -21.77
CA ASN A 19 10.89 42.33 -21.54
C ASN A 19 10.71 43.44 -20.51
N PRO A 20 9.80 44.41 -20.74
CA PRO A 20 9.54 45.51 -19.78
C PRO A 20 8.62 45.00 -18.62
N ALA A 21 8.93 45.47 -17.42
CA ALA A 21 8.17 45.24 -16.19
C ALA A 21 6.81 45.97 -16.24
N PRO A 22 5.76 45.43 -15.60
CA PRO A 22 4.48 46.10 -15.46
C PRO A 22 4.55 47.24 -14.42
N PRO A 23 3.68 48.28 -14.53
CA PRO A 23 3.75 49.46 -13.71
C PRO A 23 3.26 49.25 -12.29
N LEU A 24 3.92 49.87 -11.32
CA LEU A 24 3.55 49.98 -9.91
C LEU A 24 2.28 50.82 -9.76
N LEU A 25 1.28 50.26 -9.13
CA LEU A 25 0.09 50.98 -8.65
C LEU A 25 0.44 51.73 -7.37
N GLN A 26 0.17 53.06 -7.41
CA GLN A 26 0.34 53.98 -6.29
C GLN A 26 -0.65 53.68 -5.14
N SER A 27 -0.11 53.81 -3.93
CA SER A 27 -0.82 53.76 -2.65
C SER A 27 -1.85 54.89 -2.50
N GLY A 28 -3.13 54.55 -2.39
CA GLY A 28 -4.18 55.44 -1.95
C GLY A 28 -4.35 55.40 -0.44
N SER A 29 -4.43 56.58 0.15
CA SER A 29 -4.55 56.85 1.58
C SER A 29 -5.85 56.31 2.23
N THR A 30 -5.69 55.72 3.41
CA THR A 30 -6.72 55.27 4.34
C THR A 30 -7.46 56.46 5.02
N PRO A 31 -8.78 56.37 5.27
CA PRO A 31 -9.41 57.09 6.36
C PRO A 31 -9.58 56.18 7.58
N ALA A 32 -9.37 56.77 8.76
CA ALA A 32 -9.50 56.15 10.05
C ALA A 32 -10.92 55.66 10.34
N ALA A 33 -11.06 54.42 10.79
CA ALA A 33 -12.30 53.85 11.28
C ALA A 33 -12.28 53.75 12.79
N GLY A 34 -13.42 54.16 13.39
CA GLY A 34 -13.63 54.28 14.82
C GLY A 34 -13.70 52.91 15.54
N GLN A 35 -13.40 52.98 16.83
CA GLN A 35 -13.51 51.87 17.76
C GLN A 35 -14.95 51.36 17.90
N PRO A 36 -15.20 50.06 17.99
CA PRO A 36 -16.50 49.55 18.42
C PRO A 36 -16.55 49.47 19.95
N THR A 37 -17.65 49.99 20.48
CA THR A 37 -18.08 49.93 21.86
C THR A 37 -18.33 48.49 22.33
N LYS A 38 -17.91 48.19 23.58
CA LYS A 38 -18.20 46.96 24.31
C LYS A 38 -19.72 46.79 24.51
N GLY A 39 -20.29 45.77 23.83
CA GLY A 39 -21.63 45.27 24.16
C GLY A 39 -21.53 44.19 25.25
N GLN A 40 -22.25 44.38 26.37
CA GLN A 40 -22.43 43.42 27.44
C GLN A 40 -23.27 42.24 26.93
N LEU A 41 -22.78 41.01 27.19
CA LEU A 41 -23.56 39.77 27.08
C LEU A 41 -24.46 39.63 28.32
N PRO A 42 -25.70 39.15 28.19
CA PRO A 42 -26.55 38.84 29.32
C PRO A 42 -26.09 37.57 30.06
N THR A 43 -25.93 37.69 31.37
CA THR A 43 -25.70 36.60 32.28
C THR A 43 -26.99 35.81 32.52
N ALA A 44 -27.00 34.52 32.20
CA ALA A 44 -28.04 33.59 32.66
C ALA A 44 -27.72 33.08 34.09
N PRO A 45 -28.76 32.79 34.90
CA PRO A 45 -28.54 32.41 36.32
C PRO A 45 -27.98 30.99 36.43
N ILE A 46 -27.02 30.82 37.35
CA ILE A 46 -26.44 29.53 37.76
C ILE A 46 -27.47 28.85 38.69
N GLU A 47 -28.01 27.70 38.26
CA GLU A 47 -28.76 26.81 39.13
C GLU A 47 -27.76 26.07 40.03
N GLN A 48 -27.94 26.21 41.36
CA GLN A 48 -27.20 25.47 42.40
C GLN A 48 -27.64 24.02 42.44
N PHE A 49 -26.74 23.09 42.13
CA PHE A 49 -26.96 21.67 42.39
C PHE A 49 -26.69 21.37 43.88
N ALA A 50 -27.66 20.69 44.53
CA ALA A 50 -27.57 20.21 45.90
C ALA A 50 -26.55 19.07 46.03
N PRO A 51 -25.89 18.88 47.19
CA PRO A 51 -24.88 17.85 47.37
C PRO A 51 -25.49 16.46 47.43
N ILE A 52 -24.84 15.51 46.72
CA ILE A 52 -25.17 14.10 46.73
C ILE A 52 -24.69 13.46 48.04
N VAL A 53 -25.60 12.88 48.78
CA VAL A 53 -25.34 12.10 49.99
C VAL A 53 -24.83 10.70 49.57
N PRO A 54 -23.75 10.15 50.22
CA PRO A 54 -23.29 8.80 49.91
C PRO A 54 -24.28 7.75 50.46
N SER A 55 -24.71 6.81 49.58
CA SER A 55 -25.50 5.64 49.97
C SER A 55 -24.60 4.56 50.61
N GLU A 56 -25.09 3.94 51.66
CA GLU A 56 -24.46 2.87 52.44
C GLU A 56 -24.17 1.60 51.63
N PRO A 57 -23.21 0.74 52.05
CA PRO A 57 -22.82 -0.47 51.32
C PRO A 57 -23.88 -1.59 51.48
N LEU A 58 -24.24 -2.17 50.35
CA LEU A 58 -25.12 -3.33 50.29
C LEU A 58 -24.44 -4.61 50.80
N SER A 59 -25.16 -5.32 51.66
CA SER A 59 -24.83 -6.58 52.32
C SER A 59 -24.42 -7.67 51.32
N THR A 60 -23.34 -8.39 51.63
CA THR A 60 -22.85 -9.58 50.95
C THR A 60 -23.78 -10.76 51.12
N GLY A 61 -24.59 -11.07 50.10
CA GLY A 61 -25.31 -12.31 49.97
C GLY A 61 -24.43 -13.42 49.36
N ALA A 62 -24.40 -14.58 50.01
CA ALA A 62 -23.61 -15.74 49.61
C ALA A 62 -23.96 -16.27 48.20
N ILE A 63 -22.91 -16.46 47.40
CA ILE A 63 -23.00 -17.07 46.07
C ILE A 63 -23.09 -18.60 46.24
N PRO A 64 -24.07 -19.29 45.61
CA PRO A 64 -24.11 -20.76 45.61
C PRO A 64 -23.04 -21.33 44.68
N THR A 65 -22.22 -22.23 45.21
CA THR A 65 -21.21 -22.99 44.48
C THR A 65 -21.89 -23.95 43.48
N LEU A 66 -21.73 -23.67 42.17
CA LEU A 66 -22.05 -24.60 41.10
C LEU A 66 -20.95 -25.64 40.96
N SER A 67 -21.30 -26.89 41.20
CA SER A 67 -20.43 -28.05 41.01
C SER A 67 -20.08 -28.23 39.54
N THR A 68 -18.83 -28.02 39.16
CA THR A 68 -18.32 -28.28 37.81
C THR A 68 -18.02 -29.76 37.62
N LYS A 69 -18.93 -30.50 36.98
CA LYS A 69 -18.57 -31.79 36.38
C LYS A 69 -17.73 -31.52 35.12
N LYS A 70 -16.44 -31.89 35.15
CA LYS A 70 -15.58 -31.92 33.98
C LYS A 70 -16.19 -32.77 32.86
N PRO A 71 -16.27 -32.27 31.60
CA PRO A 71 -16.59 -33.12 30.48
C PRO A 71 -15.47 -34.13 30.23
N LYS A 72 -15.81 -35.39 30.01
CA LYS A 72 -14.84 -36.42 29.57
C LYS A 72 -14.26 -36.02 28.23
N ALA A 73 -12.92 -36.02 28.14
CA ALA A 73 -12.17 -35.84 26.90
C ALA A 73 -12.68 -36.85 25.85
N LYS A 74 -13.12 -36.34 24.70
CA LYS A 74 -13.32 -37.13 23.48
C LYS A 74 -11.92 -37.48 22.93
N ASN A 75 -11.74 -38.72 22.51
CA ASN A 75 -10.55 -39.22 21.87
C ASN A 75 -10.12 -38.30 20.72
N PRO A 76 -8.81 -38.00 20.55
CA PRO A 76 -8.35 -37.27 19.39
C PRO A 76 -8.61 -38.06 18.11
N LEU A 77 -9.14 -37.38 17.10
CA LEU A 77 -9.23 -37.89 15.74
C LEU A 77 -7.84 -38.31 15.25
N PRO A 78 -7.69 -39.41 14.48
CA PRO A 78 -6.41 -39.80 13.95
C PRO A 78 -5.86 -38.70 13.05
N ALA A 79 -4.56 -38.38 13.21
CA ALA A 79 -3.85 -37.44 12.36
C ALA A 79 -3.98 -37.86 10.88
N PRO A 80 -4.18 -36.92 9.95
CA PRO A 80 -4.17 -37.27 8.53
C PRO A 80 -2.81 -37.82 8.16
N THR A 81 -2.81 -38.99 7.55
CA THR A 81 -1.62 -39.64 6.96
C THR A 81 -1.07 -38.69 5.91
N VAL A 82 0.15 -38.20 6.16
CA VAL A 82 0.90 -37.39 5.20
C VAL A 82 1.15 -38.27 3.97
N SER A 83 0.42 -38.00 2.90
CA SER A 83 0.67 -38.57 1.58
C SER A 83 2.03 -38.04 1.07
N ALA A 84 2.78 -38.92 0.43
CA ALA A 84 4.14 -38.67 -0.01
C ALA A 84 4.25 -37.33 -0.78
N LYS A 85 5.26 -36.55 -0.37
CA LYS A 85 5.72 -35.30 -0.98
C LYS A 85 5.88 -35.50 -2.49
N PRO A 86 5.23 -34.69 -3.36
CA PRO A 86 5.59 -34.68 -4.76
C PRO A 86 7.02 -34.14 -4.87
N GLU A 87 7.91 -34.88 -5.47
CA GLU A 87 9.22 -34.38 -5.87
C GLU A 87 9.02 -33.33 -6.96
N GLY A 88 8.86 -32.08 -6.55
CA GLY A 88 8.89 -30.92 -7.43
C GLY A 88 10.30 -30.78 -8.00
N THR A 89 10.46 -31.01 -9.28
CA THR A 89 11.64 -30.58 -10.02
C THR A 89 11.77 -29.07 -9.87
N GLY A 90 12.66 -28.66 -8.95
CA GLY A 90 12.93 -27.26 -8.64
C GLY A 90 13.46 -26.50 -9.85
N LYS A 91 12.56 -26.00 -10.69
CA LYS A 91 12.86 -24.89 -11.60
C LYS A 91 12.98 -23.64 -10.76
N ASN A 92 14.12 -23.02 -10.83
CA ASN A 92 14.43 -21.74 -10.23
C ASN A 92 13.42 -20.70 -10.79
N LEU A 93 12.36 -20.37 -10.03
CA LEU A 93 11.28 -19.45 -10.47
C LEU A 93 11.75 -18.01 -10.70
N LEU A 94 13.02 -17.72 -10.40
CA LEU A 94 13.67 -16.44 -10.71
C LEU A 94 14.28 -16.41 -12.13
N SER A 95 14.14 -17.45 -12.91
CA SER A 95 14.67 -17.54 -14.27
C SER A 95 13.57 -17.39 -15.32
N GLU A 96 13.61 -16.28 -16.02
CA GLU A 96 12.89 -15.89 -17.21
C GLU A 96 11.45 -15.38 -16.99
N PRO A 97 11.14 -14.12 -17.40
CA PRO A 97 9.78 -13.60 -17.41
C PRO A 97 8.95 -14.37 -18.42
N THR A 98 7.95 -15.09 -17.95
CA THR A 98 7.08 -15.89 -18.81
C THR A 98 5.83 -15.12 -19.23
N SER A 99 5.99 -14.09 -20.06
CA SER A 99 4.85 -13.64 -20.85
C SER A 99 4.47 -14.74 -21.85
N THR A 100 3.22 -15.16 -21.88
CA THR A 100 2.71 -16.08 -22.93
C THR A 100 2.70 -15.44 -24.30
N ASN A 101 2.93 -14.13 -24.38
CA ASN A 101 3.00 -13.36 -25.61
C ASN A 101 4.47 -13.03 -25.94
N PRO A 102 5.04 -13.61 -27.01
CA PRO A 102 6.45 -13.41 -27.35
C PRO A 102 6.79 -11.97 -27.76
N ALA A 103 5.79 -11.14 -28.04
CA ALA A 103 5.99 -9.72 -28.34
C ALA A 103 6.16 -8.85 -27.09
N LEU A 104 5.85 -9.36 -25.90
CA LEU A 104 5.88 -8.61 -24.64
C LEU A 104 6.76 -9.33 -23.62
N ILE A 105 7.67 -8.59 -22.98
CA ILE A 105 8.39 -9.05 -21.77
C ILE A 105 7.41 -9.09 -20.60
N ALA A 106 6.57 -8.04 -20.46
CA ALA A 106 5.52 -8.01 -19.47
C ALA A 106 4.22 -7.46 -20.07
N THR A 107 3.11 -8.16 -19.81
CA THR A 107 1.75 -7.77 -20.24
C THR A 107 1.29 -6.50 -19.52
N PRO A 108 0.27 -5.78 -20.03
CA PRO A 108 -0.24 -4.59 -19.40
C PRO A 108 -0.65 -4.82 -17.95
N ILE A 109 -0.19 -3.94 -17.05
CA ILE A 109 -0.71 -3.78 -15.69
C ILE A 109 -1.27 -2.38 -15.55
N LEU A 110 -2.39 -2.26 -14.84
CA LEU A 110 -3.01 -0.98 -14.54
C LEU A 110 -2.60 -0.49 -13.15
N GLY A 111 -2.55 0.82 -12.98
CA GLY A 111 -2.40 1.49 -11.69
C GLY A 111 -2.87 2.93 -11.77
N ARG A 112 -2.86 3.63 -10.66
CA ARG A 112 -3.27 5.04 -10.56
C ARG A 112 -4.65 5.33 -11.17
N PRO A 113 -5.71 4.57 -10.83
CA PRO A 113 -7.04 4.92 -11.28
C PRO A 113 -7.51 6.23 -10.61
N THR A 114 -8.15 7.11 -11.39
CA THR A 114 -8.73 8.37 -10.90
C THR A 114 -10.21 8.46 -11.26
N ASP A 115 -10.81 9.61 -11.04
CA ASP A 115 -12.16 9.93 -11.52
C ASP A 115 -12.27 10.00 -13.05
N SER A 116 -11.14 10.22 -13.74
CA SER A 116 -11.12 10.57 -15.17
C SER A 116 -10.03 9.86 -15.97
N SER A 117 -9.24 8.97 -15.32
CA SER A 117 -8.13 8.26 -15.99
C SER A 117 -7.71 6.98 -15.28
N VAL A 118 -6.92 6.16 -15.98
CA VAL A 118 -6.10 5.08 -15.43
C VAL A 118 -4.77 5.04 -16.18
N THR A 119 -3.69 4.61 -15.53
CA THR A 119 -2.40 4.44 -16.20
C THR A 119 -2.16 2.96 -16.48
N ALA A 120 -1.83 2.63 -17.73
CA ALA A 120 -1.41 1.30 -18.14
C ALA A 120 0.11 1.29 -18.37
N ASN A 121 0.79 0.25 -17.90
CA ASN A 121 2.22 0.04 -18.10
C ASN A 121 2.44 -1.29 -18.81
N VAL A 122 3.26 -1.31 -19.88
CA VAL A 122 3.61 -2.50 -20.64
C VAL A 122 5.10 -2.52 -20.97
N VAL A 123 5.70 -3.71 -21.11
CA VAL A 123 7.12 -3.84 -21.48
C VAL A 123 7.22 -4.63 -22.78
N PRO A 124 7.55 -3.98 -23.92
CA PRO A 124 7.72 -4.65 -25.21
C PRO A 124 8.97 -5.52 -25.25
N ALA A 125 8.93 -6.66 -25.94
CA ALA A 125 10.11 -7.48 -26.25
C ALA A 125 10.85 -7.01 -27.51
N VAL A 126 10.16 -6.32 -28.41
CA VAL A 126 10.68 -5.76 -29.65
C VAL A 126 10.15 -4.34 -29.86
N PRO A 127 10.83 -3.48 -30.63
CA PRO A 127 10.29 -2.15 -30.94
C PRO A 127 8.92 -2.27 -31.64
N MET A 128 7.93 -1.49 -31.18
CA MET A 128 6.57 -1.55 -31.71
C MET A 128 5.78 -0.26 -31.54
N GLU A 129 4.71 -0.09 -32.33
CA GLU A 129 3.68 0.92 -32.10
C GLU A 129 2.63 0.35 -31.16
N ILE A 130 2.28 1.11 -30.11
CA ILE A 130 1.33 0.72 -29.07
C ILE A 130 0.26 1.81 -28.90
N TYR A 131 -0.99 1.38 -28.67
CA TYR A 131 -2.09 2.21 -28.19
C TYR A 131 -3.14 1.34 -27.49
N TYR A 132 -4.05 1.96 -26.76
CA TYR A 132 -5.17 1.27 -26.12
C TYR A 132 -6.48 1.68 -26.75
N GLU A 133 -7.32 0.69 -27.08
CA GLU A 133 -8.73 0.88 -27.41
C GLU A 133 -9.56 0.67 -26.14
N TYR A 134 -10.58 1.50 -25.92
CA TYR A 134 -11.43 1.40 -24.73
C TYR A 134 -12.86 1.90 -24.96
N GLY A 135 -13.79 1.43 -24.10
CA GLY A 135 -15.21 1.77 -24.17
C GLY A 135 -15.96 1.30 -22.92
N THR A 136 -17.25 1.55 -22.83
CA THR A 136 -18.08 1.25 -21.66
C THR A 136 -18.86 -0.06 -21.75
N ALA A 137 -18.68 -0.83 -22.83
CA ALA A 137 -19.30 -2.14 -22.97
C ALA A 137 -18.28 -3.17 -23.49
N PRO A 138 -18.38 -4.46 -23.10
CA PRO A 138 -17.49 -5.52 -23.57
C PRO A 138 -17.45 -5.60 -25.11
N GLY A 139 -16.24 -5.66 -25.66
CA GLY A 139 -16.02 -5.76 -27.12
C GLY A 139 -16.34 -4.50 -27.92
N LEU A 140 -16.88 -3.44 -27.29
CA LEU A 140 -17.25 -2.20 -27.94
C LEU A 140 -16.29 -1.05 -27.53
N TYR A 141 -15.29 -0.80 -28.38
CA TYR A 141 -14.26 0.20 -28.13
C TYR A 141 -14.54 1.44 -28.98
N THR A 142 -15.11 2.46 -28.36
CA THR A 142 -15.48 3.72 -29.02
C THR A 142 -14.37 4.76 -29.02
N ASN A 143 -13.34 4.53 -28.20
CA ASN A 143 -12.23 5.47 -28.01
C ASN A 143 -10.89 4.74 -28.13
N GLN A 144 -9.84 5.52 -28.38
CA GLN A 144 -8.46 5.04 -28.33
C GLN A 144 -7.50 6.11 -27.83
N THR A 145 -6.38 5.68 -27.25
CA THR A 145 -5.26 6.58 -26.91
C THR A 145 -4.47 6.95 -28.16
N ALA A 146 -3.64 7.99 -28.05
CA ALA A 146 -2.66 8.27 -29.09
C ALA A 146 -1.72 7.06 -29.24
N LYS A 147 -1.27 6.83 -30.49
CA LYS A 147 -0.26 5.83 -30.81
C LYS A 147 1.11 6.28 -30.33
N GLN A 148 1.85 5.38 -29.72
CA GLN A 148 3.17 5.63 -29.15
C GLN A 148 4.17 4.62 -29.68
N SER A 149 5.41 5.08 -29.97
CA SER A 149 6.53 4.19 -30.30
C SER A 149 7.14 3.67 -29.00
N ALA A 150 7.23 2.36 -28.85
CA ALA A 150 7.81 1.69 -27.69
C ALA A 150 9.11 0.98 -28.08
N ALA A 151 10.18 1.19 -27.32
CA ALA A 151 11.45 0.51 -27.52
C ALA A 151 11.47 -0.86 -26.82
N ALA A 152 12.23 -1.81 -27.36
CA ALA A 152 12.42 -3.13 -26.77
C ALA A 152 13.00 -3.03 -25.35
N GLY A 153 12.43 -3.74 -24.39
CA GLY A 153 12.88 -3.81 -23.01
C GLY A 153 12.63 -2.55 -22.16
N VAL A 154 12.03 -1.51 -22.73
CA VAL A 154 11.76 -0.26 -22.04
C VAL A 154 10.28 -0.23 -21.62
N PRO A 155 9.96 -0.10 -20.31
CA PRO A 155 8.59 0.04 -19.86
C PRO A 155 7.97 1.33 -20.42
N LEU A 156 6.73 1.23 -20.88
CA LEU A 156 5.95 2.34 -21.39
C LEU A 156 4.69 2.54 -20.57
N GLU A 157 4.55 3.71 -19.97
CA GLU A 157 3.31 4.15 -19.35
C GLU A 157 2.43 4.88 -20.37
N THR A 158 1.16 4.53 -20.42
CA THR A 158 0.14 5.19 -21.23
C THR A 158 -1.04 5.59 -20.38
N LEU A 159 -1.35 6.88 -20.38
CA LEU A 159 -2.55 7.39 -19.71
C LEU A 159 -3.77 7.11 -20.60
N ILE A 160 -4.73 6.37 -20.08
CA ILE A 160 -6.08 6.22 -20.65
C ILE A 160 -6.94 7.26 -19.91
N GLY A 161 -7.22 8.39 -20.56
CA GLY A 161 -7.86 9.56 -19.95
C GLY A 161 -9.15 9.97 -20.65
N GLY A 162 -9.76 11.04 -20.16
CA GLY A 162 -11.05 11.53 -20.66
C GLY A 162 -12.22 10.64 -20.27
N LEU A 163 -12.07 9.93 -19.15
CA LEU A 163 -13.05 8.97 -18.64
C LEU A 163 -14.12 9.68 -17.77
N GLN A 164 -15.24 9.02 -17.58
CA GLN A 164 -16.30 9.44 -16.68
C GLN A 164 -16.12 8.75 -15.31
N MET A 165 -16.33 9.50 -14.23
CA MET A 165 -16.33 8.96 -12.86
C MET A 165 -17.42 7.89 -12.70
N ASN A 166 -17.24 6.98 -11.76
CA ASN A 166 -18.16 5.91 -11.39
C ASN A 166 -18.58 5.03 -12.57
N THR A 167 -17.63 4.74 -13.47
CA THR A 167 -17.91 4.05 -14.73
C THR A 167 -16.93 2.89 -14.93
N ARG A 168 -17.45 1.69 -15.28
CA ARG A 168 -16.62 0.57 -15.69
C ARG A 168 -16.26 0.70 -17.16
N TYR A 169 -14.97 0.60 -17.44
CA TYR A 169 -14.43 0.60 -18.80
C TYR A 169 -13.86 -0.77 -19.14
N PHE A 170 -13.98 -1.14 -20.41
CA PHE A 170 -13.35 -2.29 -21.04
C PHE A 170 -12.27 -1.78 -21.97
N TYR A 171 -11.10 -2.41 -21.98
CA TYR A 171 -9.97 -1.96 -22.77
C TYR A 171 -9.19 -3.14 -23.34
N ARG A 172 -8.39 -2.87 -24.38
CA ARG A 172 -7.39 -3.81 -24.87
C ARG A 172 -6.18 -3.07 -25.42
N LEU A 173 -5.01 -3.69 -25.25
CA LEU A 173 -3.77 -3.24 -25.89
C LEU A 173 -3.83 -3.51 -27.39
N ARG A 174 -3.39 -2.56 -28.21
CA ARG A 174 -3.10 -2.73 -29.62
C ARG A 174 -1.61 -2.55 -29.85
N TYR A 175 -1.00 -3.46 -30.62
CA TYR A 175 0.42 -3.42 -30.95
C TYR A 175 0.66 -4.03 -32.34
N ASN A 176 1.37 -3.32 -33.20
CA ASN A 176 1.69 -3.75 -34.57
C ASN A 176 0.49 -4.37 -35.35
N GLY A 177 -0.70 -3.81 -35.18
CA GLY A 177 -1.94 -4.31 -35.79
C GLY A 177 -2.63 -5.47 -35.06
N ALA A 178 -1.95 -6.13 -34.09
CA ALA A 178 -2.56 -7.16 -33.25
C ALA A 178 -3.36 -6.56 -32.10
N ALA A 179 -4.21 -7.37 -31.45
CA ALA A 179 -4.95 -7.03 -30.24
C ALA A 179 -4.60 -8.00 -29.13
N GLY A 180 -4.35 -7.46 -27.94
CA GLY A 180 -4.27 -8.22 -26.68
C GLY A 180 -5.67 -8.65 -26.20
N PRO A 181 -5.73 -9.42 -25.11
CA PRO A 181 -6.99 -9.76 -24.44
C PRO A 181 -7.70 -8.51 -23.93
N GLU A 182 -9.03 -8.60 -23.78
CA GLU A 182 -9.83 -7.59 -23.12
C GLU A 182 -9.62 -7.66 -21.62
N GLY A 183 -9.45 -6.49 -21.00
CA GLY A 183 -9.49 -6.27 -19.56
C GLY A 183 -10.55 -5.22 -19.21
N SER A 184 -10.79 -5.02 -17.93
CA SER A 184 -11.69 -3.96 -17.47
C SER A 184 -11.13 -3.28 -16.21
N PHE A 185 -11.60 -2.07 -15.93
CA PHE A 185 -11.30 -1.33 -14.71
C PHE A 185 -12.46 -0.42 -14.35
N MET A 186 -12.45 0.05 -13.11
CA MET A 186 -13.40 1.02 -12.60
C MET A 186 -12.71 2.37 -12.39
N THR A 187 -13.37 3.48 -12.73
CA THR A 187 -12.98 4.82 -12.31
C THR A 187 -13.49 5.10 -10.89
N GLN A 188 -12.97 6.14 -10.23
CA GLN A 188 -13.36 6.50 -8.87
C GLN A 188 -14.88 6.37 -8.67
N ARG A 189 -15.27 5.69 -7.60
CA ARG A 189 -16.67 5.57 -7.18
C ARG A 189 -17.20 6.90 -6.65
N ALA A 190 -18.45 7.19 -6.97
CA ALA A 190 -19.16 8.28 -6.35
C ALA A 190 -19.47 7.96 -4.87
N THR A 191 -19.61 9.01 -4.06
CA THR A 191 -20.13 8.92 -2.68
C THR A 191 -21.44 8.13 -2.65
N GLY A 192 -21.62 7.27 -1.67
CA GLY A 192 -22.78 6.38 -1.52
C GLY A 192 -22.75 5.13 -2.41
N SER A 193 -21.68 4.90 -3.17
CA SER A 193 -21.53 3.69 -3.98
C SER A 193 -21.07 2.51 -3.13
N ILE A 194 -21.55 1.30 -3.48
CA ILE A 194 -20.98 0.05 -2.98
C ILE A 194 -19.81 -0.32 -3.89
N PHE A 195 -18.68 -0.69 -3.30
CA PHE A 195 -17.53 -1.17 -4.04
C PHE A 195 -16.72 -2.19 -3.23
N THR A 196 -15.87 -2.93 -3.92
CA THR A 196 -15.00 -3.95 -3.32
C THR A 196 -13.55 -3.65 -3.72
N PHE A 197 -12.64 -3.84 -2.79
CA PHE A 197 -11.22 -4.00 -3.07
C PHE A 197 -10.69 -5.25 -2.38
N ASP A 198 -9.69 -5.87 -2.97
CA ASP A 198 -9.02 -7.02 -2.37
C ASP A 198 -7.61 -6.62 -1.95
N ILE A 199 -7.13 -7.27 -0.89
CA ILE A 199 -5.80 -7.03 -0.34
C ILE A 199 -5.13 -8.35 0.05
N GLN A 200 -3.84 -8.46 -0.21
CA GLN A 200 -2.99 -9.57 0.21
C GLN A 200 -1.91 -9.13 1.20
N GLY A 201 -1.49 -10.05 2.06
CA GLY A 201 -0.23 -9.97 2.78
C GLY A 201 0.96 -10.35 1.92
N ASP A 202 2.07 -10.60 2.57
CA ASP A 202 3.38 -10.97 2.04
C ASP A 202 3.31 -12.15 1.06
N SER A 203 3.68 -11.96 -0.19
CA SER A 203 3.64 -13.07 -1.16
C SER A 203 4.89 -13.94 -1.16
N HIS A 204 6.05 -13.37 -0.90
CA HIS A 204 7.34 -14.06 -0.79
C HIS A 204 7.60 -15.11 -1.89
N PRO A 205 7.55 -14.79 -3.17
CA PRO A 205 7.69 -15.77 -4.25
C PRO A 205 9.05 -16.46 -4.28
N GLU A 206 10.06 -15.91 -3.61
CA GLU A 206 11.39 -16.53 -3.47
C GLU A 206 11.42 -17.73 -2.50
N ARG A 207 10.39 -17.91 -1.68
CA ARG A 207 10.31 -18.98 -0.65
C ARG A 207 9.67 -20.26 -1.17
N VAL A 208 9.95 -20.59 -2.44
CA VAL A 208 9.42 -21.79 -3.11
C VAL A 208 9.71 -23.06 -2.30
N GLY A 209 8.67 -23.89 -2.12
CA GLY A 209 8.75 -25.15 -1.37
C GLY A 209 8.88 -24.98 0.15
N LYS A 210 8.74 -23.75 0.64
CA LYS A 210 8.69 -23.41 2.07
C LYS A 210 7.36 -22.71 2.38
N GLN A 211 7.28 -21.41 2.12
CA GLN A 211 6.14 -20.56 2.38
C GLN A 211 5.44 -20.09 1.08
N PHE A 212 5.93 -20.52 -0.08
CA PHE A 212 5.34 -20.16 -1.36
C PHE A 212 5.05 -21.38 -2.24
N ASN A 213 3.83 -21.43 -2.76
CA ASN A 213 3.39 -22.35 -3.80
C ASN A 213 2.74 -21.56 -4.94
N ALA A 214 3.27 -21.72 -6.14
CA ALA A 214 2.84 -20.96 -7.32
C ALA A 214 1.37 -21.23 -7.75
N ASP A 215 0.94 -22.49 -7.63
CA ASP A 215 -0.45 -22.85 -7.98
C ASP A 215 -1.43 -22.29 -6.95
N LEU A 216 -1.09 -22.34 -5.67
CA LEU A 216 -1.88 -21.74 -4.59
C LEU A 216 -1.98 -20.23 -4.76
N TYR A 217 -0.86 -19.56 -5.09
CA TYR A 217 -0.89 -18.12 -5.37
C TYR A 217 -1.80 -17.80 -6.56
N SER A 218 -1.70 -18.58 -7.64
CA SER A 218 -2.59 -18.43 -8.80
C SER A 218 -4.06 -18.62 -8.43
N LEU A 219 -4.39 -19.53 -7.52
CA LEU A 219 -5.76 -19.74 -7.05
C LEU A 219 -6.25 -18.54 -6.23
N ALA A 220 -5.44 -18.04 -5.29
CA ALA A 220 -5.80 -16.86 -4.49
C ALA A 220 -6.06 -15.62 -5.38
N LEU A 221 -5.19 -15.35 -6.37
CA LEU A 221 -5.34 -14.23 -7.29
C LEU A 221 -6.53 -14.39 -8.25
N LYS A 222 -6.82 -15.61 -8.72
CA LYS A 222 -8.03 -15.89 -9.51
C LYS A 222 -9.30 -15.71 -8.68
N GLY A 223 -9.24 -16.07 -7.40
CA GLY A 223 -10.30 -15.77 -6.45
C GLY A 223 -10.53 -14.25 -6.35
N ALA A 224 -9.47 -13.46 -6.16
CA ALA A 224 -9.56 -12.01 -6.16
C ALA A 224 -10.12 -11.45 -7.48
N ALA A 225 -9.68 -11.98 -8.63
CA ALA A 225 -10.24 -11.59 -9.93
C ALA A 225 -11.74 -11.87 -10.04
N SER A 226 -12.24 -12.98 -9.43
CA SER A 226 -13.67 -13.31 -9.46
C SER A 226 -14.53 -12.41 -8.56
N ASP A 227 -13.93 -11.77 -7.56
CA ASP A 227 -14.57 -10.75 -6.73
C ASP A 227 -14.78 -9.42 -7.49
N GLN A 228 -14.14 -9.27 -8.67
CA GLN A 228 -14.20 -8.08 -9.54
C GLN A 228 -13.89 -6.77 -8.79
N PRO A 229 -12.78 -6.70 -8.04
CA PRO A 229 -12.46 -5.54 -7.22
C PRO A 229 -12.24 -4.30 -8.10
N ASP A 230 -12.51 -3.13 -7.55
CA ASP A 230 -12.21 -1.87 -8.22
C ASP A 230 -10.69 -1.65 -8.34
N PHE A 231 -9.94 -2.14 -7.34
CA PHE A 231 -8.47 -2.20 -7.32
C PHE A 231 -7.98 -3.29 -6.35
N TYR A 232 -6.72 -3.64 -6.48
CA TYR A 232 -6.04 -4.64 -5.67
C TYR A 232 -4.85 -4.00 -4.94
N MET A 233 -4.67 -4.33 -3.67
CA MET A 233 -3.56 -3.82 -2.86
C MET A 233 -2.64 -4.96 -2.42
N THR A 234 -1.34 -4.73 -2.45
CA THR A 234 -0.35 -5.57 -1.79
C THR A 234 0.27 -4.81 -0.64
N ILE A 235 0.55 -5.48 0.47
CA ILE A 235 0.99 -4.82 1.70
C ILE A 235 2.51 -4.88 1.91
N GLY A 236 3.28 -5.20 0.87
CA GLY A 236 4.75 -5.30 0.91
C GLY A 236 5.27 -6.73 1.01
N ASP A 237 6.59 -6.86 0.96
CA ASP A 237 7.33 -8.12 0.91
C ASP A 237 6.94 -9.00 -0.30
N ASP A 238 6.60 -8.34 -1.40
CA ASP A 238 6.37 -8.97 -2.70
C ASP A 238 7.65 -9.05 -3.56
N PHE A 239 8.65 -8.21 -3.22
CA PHE A 239 9.89 -8.07 -3.97
C PHE A 239 11.09 -8.22 -3.04
N SER A 240 11.39 -9.46 -2.63
CA SER A 240 12.45 -9.74 -1.67
C SER A 240 13.85 -9.52 -2.26
N VAL A 241 14.23 -8.26 -2.41
CA VAL A 241 15.51 -7.82 -2.99
C VAL A 241 16.71 -8.33 -2.18
N ASP A 242 16.59 -8.35 -0.86
CA ASP A 242 17.63 -8.80 0.08
C ASP A 242 17.92 -10.30 0.02
N THR A 243 17.04 -11.08 -0.60
CA THR A 243 17.24 -12.54 -0.76
C THR A 243 17.91 -12.94 -2.07
N LEU A 244 18.12 -12.00 -2.98
CA LEU A 244 18.79 -12.23 -4.25
C LEU A 244 20.24 -12.71 -4.03
N LYS A 245 20.66 -13.75 -4.76
CA LYS A 245 22.03 -14.27 -4.70
C LYS A 245 23.08 -13.27 -5.15
N SER A 246 22.73 -12.42 -6.08
CA SER A 246 23.52 -11.30 -6.56
C SER A 246 22.60 -10.11 -6.70
N VAL A 247 22.87 -9.04 -5.97
CA VAL A 247 22.08 -7.83 -5.96
C VAL A 247 22.73 -6.80 -6.88
N ASN A 248 22.07 -6.50 -7.98
CA ASN A 248 22.45 -5.49 -8.96
C ASN A 248 21.20 -4.99 -9.71
N ALA A 249 21.35 -3.95 -10.53
CA ALA A 249 20.24 -3.34 -11.25
C ALA A 249 19.42 -4.34 -12.08
N ASP A 250 20.07 -5.31 -12.76
CA ASP A 250 19.37 -6.27 -13.61
C ASP A 250 18.61 -7.32 -12.80
N THR A 251 19.20 -7.85 -11.71
CA THR A 251 18.53 -8.86 -10.88
C THR A 251 17.35 -8.26 -10.12
N VAL A 252 17.47 -7.02 -9.65
CA VAL A 252 16.37 -6.28 -9.01
C VAL A 252 15.27 -6.00 -10.03
N LYS A 253 15.61 -5.45 -11.19
CA LYS A 253 14.67 -5.22 -12.30
C LYS A 253 13.86 -6.49 -12.65
N ASN A 254 14.55 -7.62 -12.80
CA ASN A 254 13.92 -8.88 -13.16
C ASN A 254 12.96 -9.38 -12.07
N LEU A 255 13.27 -9.13 -10.79
CA LEU A 255 12.37 -9.46 -9.69
C LEU A 255 11.02 -8.73 -9.84
N TYR A 256 11.04 -7.42 -10.11
CA TYR A 256 9.82 -6.63 -10.34
C TYR A 256 9.05 -7.06 -11.60
N ILE A 257 9.75 -7.39 -12.69
CA ILE A 257 9.12 -7.91 -13.91
C ILE A 257 8.47 -9.28 -13.65
N ASN A 258 9.16 -10.17 -12.95
CA ASN A 258 8.66 -11.52 -12.69
C ASN A 258 7.40 -11.53 -11.82
N GLN A 259 7.31 -10.66 -10.82
CA GLN A 259 6.13 -10.56 -9.96
C GLN A 259 4.88 -10.10 -10.75
N ARG A 260 5.06 -9.36 -11.84
CA ARG A 260 3.92 -8.93 -12.69
C ARG A 260 3.12 -10.09 -13.27
N GLN A 261 3.76 -11.22 -13.58
CA GLN A 261 3.06 -12.40 -14.12
C GLN A 261 1.91 -12.86 -13.19
N TRP A 262 2.07 -12.62 -11.89
CA TRP A 262 1.08 -12.95 -10.88
C TRP A 262 0.03 -11.85 -10.76
N LEU A 263 0.45 -10.62 -10.46
CA LEU A 263 -0.44 -9.51 -10.14
C LEU A 263 -1.35 -9.08 -11.30
N VAL A 264 -0.92 -9.22 -12.55
CA VAL A 264 -1.77 -8.95 -13.73
C VAL A 264 -2.99 -9.86 -13.81
N SER A 265 -2.95 -11.05 -13.18
CA SER A 265 -4.05 -12.02 -13.21
C SER A 265 -5.29 -11.58 -12.43
N VAL A 266 -5.16 -10.61 -11.54
CA VAL A 266 -6.30 -10.02 -10.83
C VAL A 266 -7.18 -9.20 -11.77
N GLY A 267 -6.59 -8.60 -12.82
CA GLY A 267 -7.36 -7.85 -13.82
C GLY A 267 -7.87 -6.49 -13.35
N ALA A 268 -7.40 -5.99 -12.22
CA ALA A 268 -7.73 -4.68 -11.64
C ALA A 268 -6.47 -3.81 -11.50
N PRO A 269 -6.58 -2.47 -11.36
CA PRO A 269 -5.46 -1.61 -11.00
C PRO A 269 -4.79 -2.06 -9.69
N VAL A 270 -3.45 -2.00 -9.64
CA VAL A 270 -2.65 -2.49 -8.51
C VAL A 270 -1.99 -1.34 -7.77
N PHE A 271 -2.17 -1.31 -6.45
CA PHE A 271 -1.45 -0.44 -5.52
C PHE A 271 -0.44 -1.25 -4.73
N LEU A 272 0.78 -0.74 -4.61
CA LEU A 272 1.86 -1.38 -3.87
C LEU A 272 2.17 -0.59 -2.58
N VAL A 273 2.37 -1.30 -1.49
CA VAL A 273 2.98 -0.80 -0.26
C VAL A 273 4.41 -1.36 -0.18
N ASN A 274 5.38 -0.60 0.31
CA ASN A 274 6.73 -1.11 0.54
C ASN A 274 6.77 -1.95 1.82
N GLY A 275 7.49 -3.07 1.78
CA GLY A 275 7.86 -3.86 2.94
C GLY A 275 9.36 -3.76 3.26
N ASN A 276 9.82 -4.47 4.28
CA ASN A 276 11.22 -4.43 4.69
C ASN A 276 12.14 -5.20 3.73
N HIS A 277 11.61 -6.14 2.94
CA HIS A 277 12.37 -6.90 1.95
C HIS A 277 12.59 -6.15 0.62
N GLU A 278 11.84 -5.10 0.31
CA GLU A 278 11.99 -4.26 -0.88
C GLU A 278 13.28 -3.45 -0.89
N GLN A 279 13.85 -3.13 0.28
CA GLN A 279 15.12 -2.41 0.45
C GLN A 279 15.13 -0.97 -0.08
N ALA A 280 13.97 -0.40 -0.38
CA ALA A 280 13.80 1.00 -0.71
C ALA A 280 13.92 1.84 0.57
N SER A 281 15.14 2.25 0.91
CA SER A 281 15.46 2.97 2.15
C SER A 281 16.56 3.98 1.92
N MET A 282 16.40 5.19 2.42
CA MET A 282 17.42 6.24 2.40
C MET A 282 18.73 5.77 3.04
N ALA A 283 18.67 4.91 4.04
CA ALA A 283 19.85 4.33 4.69
C ALA A 283 20.69 3.44 3.78
N ASN A 284 20.17 3.03 2.64
CA ASN A 284 20.90 2.25 1.62
C ASN A 284 21.50 3.12 0.50
N LEU A 285 21.29 4.45 0.52
CA LEU A 285 21.89 5.36 -0.45
C LEU A 285 23.38 5.54 -0.16
N ASP A 286 24.19 5.59 -1.20
CA ASP A 286 25.65 5.81 -1.14
C ASP A 286 26.13 7.04 -1.95
N GLY A 287 25.18 7.86 -2.44
CA GLY A 287 25.49 9.02 -3.28
C GLY A 287 25.81 8.67 -4.74
N THR A 288 25.56 7.42 -5.17
CA THR A 288 25.73 6.97 -6.56
C THR A 288 24.45 6.36 -7.12
N PRO A 289 24.30 6.22 -8.45
CA PRO A 289 23.17 5.49 -9.03
C PRO A 289 23.25 3.97 -8.83
N ASN A 290 24.34 3.45 -8.26
CA ASN A 290 24.63 2.01 -8.22
C ASN A 290 24.49 1.42 -6.81
N ASN A 291 23.35 1.64 -6.17
CA ASN A 291 23.01 1.05 -4.87
C ASN A 291 21.61 0.44 -4.87
N VAL A 292 21.33 -0.38 -3.85
CA VAL A 292 20.12 -1.17 -3.76
C VAL A 292 18.86 -0.32 -3.66
N ALA A 293 18.89 0.81 -2.95
CA ALA A 293 17.73 1.69 -2.82
C ALA A 293 17.32 2.31 -4.17
N VAL A 294 18.32 2.79 -4.95
CA VAL A 294 18.08 3.32 -6.29
C VAL A 294 17.52 2.23 -7.21
N TRP A 295 18.09 1.03 -7.21
CA TRP A 295 17.62 -0.05 -8.08
C TRP A 295 16.22 -0.50 -7.73
N ALA A 296 15.91 -0.69 -6.44
CA ALA A 296 14.60 -1.12 -5.98
C ALA A 296 13.51 -0.09 -6.30
N GLN A 297 13.72 1.15 -5.89
CA GLN A 297 12.70 2.20 -6.09
C GLN A 297 12.53 2.56 -7.57
N THR A 298 13.63 2.60 -8.34
CA THR A 298 13.55 2.83 -9.79
C THR A 298 12.80 1.70 -10.51
N ALA A 299 13.05 0.43 -10.14
CA ALA A 299 12.31 -0.70 -10.71
C ALA A 299 10.83 -0.64 -10.34
N ARG A 300 10.49 -0.36 -9.08
CA ARG A 300 9.09 -0.17 -8.66
C ARG A 300 8.40 0.90 -9.50
N ASN A 301 8.99 2.06 -9.65
CA ASN A 301 8.42 3.18 -10.40
C ASN A 301 8.34 2.91 -11.91
N ALA A 302 9.30 2.16 -12.47
CA ALA A 302 9.35 1.88 -13.90
C ALA A 302 8.36 0.79 -14.34
N TYR A 303 8.10 -0.19 -13.49
CA TYR A 303 7.30 -1.37 -13.86
C TYR A 303 5.89 -1.38 -13.29
N TYR A 304 5.58 -0.50 -12.35
CA TYR A 304 4.25 -0.37 -11.73
C TYR A 304 3.83 1.09 -11.67
N PRO A 305 2.70 1.48 -12.27
CA PRO A 305 2.17 2.84 -12.15
C PRO A 305 1.67 3.06 -10.72
N GLN A 306 2.49 3.71 -9.89
CA GLN A 306 2.11 4.04 -8.51
C GLN A 306 1.74 5.52 -8.37
N PRO A 307 0.89 5.88 -7.39
CA PRO A 307 0.48 7.25 -7.13
C PRO A 307 1.66 8.20 -6.94
N ALA A 308 1.50 9.39 -7.47
CA ALA A 308 2.35 10.54 -7.24
C ALA A 308 1.41 11.72 -6.98
N PRO A 309 1.81 12.72 -6.18
CA PRO A 309 0.98 13.90 -5.94
C PRO A 309 0.56 14.58 -7.24
N ASP A 310 -0.75 14.76 -7.39
CA ASP A 310 -1.39 15.47 -8.49
C ASP A 310 -2.71 16.11 -8.03
N THR A 311 -3.70 16.27 -8.90
CA THR A 311 -5.01 16.80 -8.52
C THR A 311 -5.90 15.77 -7.83
N PHE A 312 -5.56 14.49 -7.91
CA PHE A 312 -6.35 13.39 -7.34
C PHE A 312 -5.66 12.71 -6.15
N TYR A 313 -4.35 12.47 -6.26
CA TYR A 313 -3.53 11.86 -5.23
C TYR A 313 -2.77 12.93 -4.43
N THR A 314 -2.70 12.76 -3.10
CA THR A 314 -1.72 13.45 -2.25
C THR A 314 -0.64 12.47 -1.82
N GLY A 315 0.51 12.94 -1.36
CA GLY A 315 1.59 12.05 -0.89
C GLY A 315 2.97 12.65 -1.07
N ASP A 316 3.95 11.80 -1.25
CA ASP A 316 5.35 12.20 -1.36
C ASP A 316 5.64 12.98 -2.64
N ALA A 317 6.02 14.25 -2.45
CA ALA A 317 6.48 15.14 -3.52
C ALA A 317 8.01 15.18 -3.66
N GLN A 318 8.75 14.47 -2.79
CA GLN A 318 10.20 14.52 -2.73
C GLN A 318 10.82 13.98 -4.03
N GLN A 319 11.80 14.72 -4.54
CA GLN A 319 12.65 14.29 -5.65
C GLN A 319 13.98 13.79 -5.10
N VAL A 320 14.28 12.54 -5.32
CA VAL A 320 15.53 11.90 -4.87
C VAL A 320 16.47 11.73 -6.05
N GLU A 321 17.74 12.05 -5.86
CA GLU A 321 18.74 11.91 -6.91
C GLU A 321 18.82 10.46 -7.41
N PHE A 322 18.88 10.26 -8.73
CA PHE A 322 18.85 8.99 -9.46
C PHE A 322 17.53 8.20 -9.42
N ILE A 323 16.55 8.59 -8.59
CA ILE A 323 15.24 7.93 -8.49
C ILE A 323 14.15 8.78 -9.13
N GLY A 324 14.20 10.09 -8.93
CA GLY A 324 13.10 11.00 -9.20
C GLY A 324 12.10 10.99 -8.02
N GLN A 325 10.82 11.03 -8.32
CA GLN A 325 9.76 11.02 -7.32
C GLN A 325 9.62 9.62 -6.67
N LEU A 326 9.56 9.55 -5.33
CA LEU A 326 9.54 8.29 -4.60
C LEU A 326 8.23 7.50 -4.80
N ARG A 327 7.08 8.14 -4.66
CA ARG A 327 5.77 7.47 -4.75
C ARG A 327 5.58 6.38 -3.69
N ASP A 328 6.15 6.53 -2.51
CA ASP A 328 6.17 5.54 -1.43
C ASP A 328 4.98 5.69 -0.50
N TYR A 329 4.62 6.94 -0.09
CA TYR A 329 3.40 7.21 0.66
C TYR A 329 2.43 8.09 -0.14
N TYR A 330 1.13 7.82 -0.01
CA TYR A 330 0.10 8.51 -0.77
C TYR A 330 -1.29 8.34 -0.16
N ALA A 331 -2.22 9.21 -0.54
CA ALA A 331 -3.63 9.08 -0.19
C ALA A 331 -4.55 9.46 -1.34
N PHE A 332 -5.74 8.86 -1.34
CA PHE A 332 -6.83 9.14 -2.27
C PHE A 332 -8.18 8.81 -1.65
N THR A 333 -9.24 9.37 -2.22
CA THR A 333 -10.62 9.05 -1.83
C THR A 333 -11.27 8.16 -2.89
N TRP A 334 -12.06 7.16 -2.45
CA TRP A 334 -12.83 6.29 -3.32
C TRP A 334 -14.20 6.01 -2.69
N GLY A 335 -15.29 6.45 -3.34
CA GLY A 335 -16.61 6.41 -2.71
C GLY A 335 -16.64 7.18 -1.39
N ASP A 336 -17.10 6.52 -0.34
CA ASP A 336 -17.19 7.09 1.02
C ASP A 336 -15.92 6.90 1.85
N ALA A 337 -14.84 6.36 1.26
CA ALA A 337 -13.63 5.98 1.99
C ALA A 337 -12.39 6.79 1.58
N LEU A 338 -11.56 7.12 2.57
CA LEU A 338 -10.19 7.61 2.42
C LEU A 338 -9.22 6.44 2.54
N PHE A 339 -8.28 6.34 1.62
CA PHE A 339 -7.17 5.38 1.59
C PHE A 339 -5.87 6.11 1.81
N VAL A 340 -5.08 5.69 2.81
CA VAL A 340 -3.80 6.31 3.18
C VAL A 340 -2.74 5.23 3.29
N VAL A 341 -1.72 5.29 2.45
CA VAL A 341 -0.53 4.45 2.53
C VAL A 341 0.58 5.24 3.19
N ILE A 342 1.22 4.67 4.21
CA ILE A 342 2.39 5.23 4.89
C ILE A 342 3.59 4.30 4.78
N ASP A 343 4.80 4.86 4.73
CA ASP A 343 6.06 4.13 4.56
C ASP A 343 7.05 4.45 5.70
N PRO A 344 7.29 3.52 6.62
CA PRO A 344 8.27 3.71 7.70
C PRO A 344 9.70 3.36 7.27
N TYR A 345 9.95 2.93 6.03
CA TYR A 345 11.25 2.42 5.60
C TYR A 345 12.12 3.51 4.99
N TRP A 346 11.56 4.33 4.09
CA TRP A 346 12.36 5.29 3.36
C TRP A 346 13.06 6.28 4.28
N HIS A 347 12.34 6.93 5.18
CA HIS A 347 12.86 8.01 6.02
C HIS A 347 13.63 7.53 7.25
N SER A 348 13.69 6.23 7.51
CA SER A 348 14.46 5.67 8.62
C SER A 348 15.96 5.84 8.38
N PRO A 349 16.71 6.42 9.34
CA PRO A 349 18.16 6.64 9.20
C PRO A 349 18.97 5.33 9.25
N GLN A 350 18.33 4.23 9.61
CA GLN A 350 18.88 2.88 9.62
C GLN A 350 17.95 1.95 8.85
N THR A 351 18.54 0.99 8.16
CA THR A 351 17.75 -0.01 7.43
C THR A 351 16.94 -0.88 8.39
N VAL A 352 15.67 -1.11 8.05
CA VAL A 352 14.74 -1.88 8.85
C VAL A 352 14.80 -3.34 8.42
N ASP A 353 15.13 -4.23 9.37
CA ASP A 353 15.14 -5.71 9.25
C ASP A 353 15.77 -6.31 7.99
N ASN A 354 16.73 -5.64 7.37
CA ASN A 354 17.34 -6.13 6.15
C ASN A 354 18.77 -6.64 6.33
N SER A 355 19.27 -7.29 5.27
CA SER A 355 20.62 -7.88 5.22
C SER A 355 21.68 -6.92 4.68
N PHE A 356 21.30 -5.75 4.15
CA PHE A 356 22.20 -4.79 3.51
C PHE A 356 22.52 -3.66 4.49
N GLY A 357 23.80 -3.39 4.70
CA GLY A 357 24.28 -2.25 5.48
C GLY A 357 24.08 -2.32 7.00
N ALA A 358 23.16 -3.13 7.51
CA ALA A 358 23.02 -3.35 8.94
C ALA A 358 23.87 -4.53 9.38
N ASP A 359 24.79 -4.31 10.30
CA ASP A 359 25.44 -5.40 11.01
C ASP A 359 24.36 -6.23 11.72
N ARG A 360 24.20 -7.49 11.31
CA ARG A 360 23.25 -8.43 11.93
C ARG A 360 23.45 -8.57 13.44
N SER A 361 24.64 -8.23 13.96
CA SER A 361 24.91 -8.15 15.39
C SER A 361 24.15 -7.02 16.10
N GLN A 362 23.74 -5.97 15.38
CA GLN A 362 23.04 -4.80 15.90
C GLN A 362 21.53 -5.03 16.07
N LYS A 363 20.93 -6.08 15.51
CA LYS A 363 19.48 -6.35 15.61
C LYS A 363 18.95 -6.40 17.04
N LYS A 364 19.76 -6.81 18.01
CA LYS A 364 19.36 -6.90 19.43
C LYS A 364 19.41 -5.58 20.20
N ASN A 365 20.10 -4.57 19.66
CA ASN A 365 20.33 -3.29 20.34
C ASN A 365 19.82 -2.11 19.50
N ARG A 366 18.94 -2.34 18.54
CA ARG A 366 18.37 -1.28 17.71
C ARG A 366 17.51 -0.38 18.58
N ASP A 367 17.76 0.92 18.52
CA ASP A 367 16.82 1.92 19.02
C ASP A 367 15.68 2.09 18.00
N LEU A 368 14.48 1.62 18.33
CA LEU A 368 13.33 1.67 17.45
C LEU A 368 12.75 3.09 17.26
N TRP A 369 13.26 4.09 18.00
CA TRP A 369 13.03 5.49 17.65
C TRP A 369 13.72 5.90 16.33
N ASN A 370 14.67 5.10 15.83
CA ASN A 370 15.28 5.28 14.50
C ASN A 370 14.48 4.64 13.37
N VAL A 371 13.36 3.98 13.65
CA VAL A 371 12.37 3.58 12.65
C VAL A 371 11.28 4.64 12.65
N THR A 372 11.11 5.35 11.54
CA THR A 372 10.29 6.57 11.55
C THR A 372 9.65 6.87 10.21
N LEU A 373 8.47 7.47 10.25
CA LEU A 373 7.85 8.11 9.08
C LEU A 373 8.64 9.35 8.64
N GLY A 374 9.44 9.96 9.54
CA GLY A 374 10.03 11.28 9.34
C GLY A 374 9.00 12.41 9.50
N ASP A 375 9.51 13.63 9.73
CA ASP A 375 8.65 14.77 10.05
C ASP A 375 7.70 15.16 8.90
N GLU A 376 8.20 15.11 7.66
CA GLU A 376 7.42 15.49 6.48
C GLU A 376 6.22 14.56 6.27
N GLN A 377 6.45 13.25 6.27
CA GLN A 377 5.38 12.27 6.12
C GLN A 377 4.40 12.31 7.31
N TYR A 378 4.90 12.48 8.55
CA TYR A 378 4.05 12.62 9.72
C TYR A 378 3.11 13.83 9.61
N GLN A 379 3.61 15.01 9.23
CA GLN A 379 2.78 16.20 9.06
C GLN A 379 1.74 16.04 7.93
N TRP A 380 2.15 15.42 6.82
CA TRP A 380 1.24 15.09 5.74
C TRP A 380 0.16 14.10 6.19
N PHE A 381 0.53 13.06 6.94
CA PHE A 381 -0.39 12.05 7.49
C PHE A 381 -1.42 12.69 8.42
N LYS A 382 -0.94 13.52 9.36
CA LYS A 382 -1.80 14.29 10.27
C LYS A 382 -2.80 15.13 9.49
N GLN A 383 -2.33 15.96 8.56
CA GLN A 383 -3.19 16.82 7.75
C GLN A 383 -4.18 16.04 6.89
N THR A 384 -3.76 14.91 6.32
CA THR A 384 -4.61 14.05 5.50
C THR A 384 -5.78 13.49 6.31
N LEU A 385 -5.53 13.03 7.53
CA LEU A 385 -6.57 12.50 8.40
C LEU A 385 -7.51 13.61 8.92
N GLU A 386 -6.95 14.73 9.39
CA GLU A 386 -7.69 15.84 9.98
C GLU A 386 -8.57 16.58 8.97
N ASN A 387 -8.13 16.70 7.72
CA ASN A 387 -8.89 17.39 6.66
C ASN A 387 -9.93 16.49 5.98
N SER A 388 -9.95 15.19 6.28
CA SER A 388 -10.87 14.25 5.62
C SER A 388 -12.20 14.12 6.34
N ASN A 389 -13.29 14.31 5.59
CA ASN A 389 -14.67 14.03 6.01
C ASN A 389 -15.17 12.66 5.50
N ALA A 390 -14.28 11.78 5.00
CA ALA A 390 -14.66 10.45 4.56
C ALA A 390 -15.30 9.67 5.72
N LYS A 391 -16.39 8.94 5.43
CA LYS A 391 -17.09 8.13 6.42
C LYS A 391 -16.19 7.03 6.98
N TYR A 392 -15.39 6.40 6.09
CA TYR A 392 -14.45 5.36 6.45
C TYR A 392 -13.03 5.82 6.12
N LYS A 393 -12.07 5.48 6.97
CA LYS A 393 -10.65 5.79 6.76
C LYS A 393 -9.84 4.53 6.93
N PHE A 394 -9.09 4.17 5.89
CA PHE A 394 -8.21 3.02 5.88
C PHE A 394 -6.76 3.48 5.82
N VAL A 395 -5.93 2.94 6.70
CA VAL A 395 -4.49 3.19 6.73
C VAL A 395 -3.76 1.89 6.43
N PHE A 396 -2.74 1.94 5.60
CA PHE A 396 -1.97 0.80 5.14
C PHE A 396 -0.49 1.05 5.37
N THR A 397 0.19 0.10 5.98
CA THR A 397 1.65 -0.01 5.98
C THR A 397 2.02 -1.48 6.10
N HIS A 398 3.26 -1.83 5.78
CA HIS A 398 3.68 -3.24 5.88
C HIS A 398 3.59 -3.76 7.32
N HIS A 399 4.03 -2.98 8.31
CA HIS A 399 3.91 -3.34 9.73
C HIS A 399 3.95 -2.11 10.65
N VAL A 400 3.34 -2.23 11.83
CA VAL A 400 3.52 -1.29 12.94
C VAL A 400 5.02 -1.13 13.23
N LEU A 401 5.51 0.09 13.35
CA LEU A 401 6.94 0.41 13.50
C LEU A 401 7.84 -0.10 12.37
N GLY A 402 7.28 -0.61 11.27
CA GLY A 402 8.05 -1.17 10.16
C GLY A 402 8.84 -2.44 10.50
N THR A 403 8.81 -2.93 11.74
CA THR A 403 9.56 -4.08 12.22
C THR A 403 8.95 -4.64 13.51
N GLY A 404 9.44 -5.78 13.95
CA GLY A 404 8.92 -6.44 15.15
C GLY A 404 7.91 -7.53 14.80
N ARG A 405 7.06 -7.88 15.76
CA ARG A 405 5.98 -8.86 15.59
C ARG A 405 4.82 -8.49 16.51
N GLY A 406 3.61 -8.42 15.95
CA GLY A 406 2.40 -8.10 16.68
C GLY A 406 1.66 -6.90 16.11
N GLY A 407 0.42 -6.72 16.49
CA GLY A 407 -0.44 -5.60 16.09
C GLY A 407 -0.51 -4.55 17.19
N VAL A 408 -1.59 -4.62 18.00
CA VAL A 408 -1.80 -3.67 19.11
C VAL A 408 -0.70 -3.75 20.19
N GLU A 409 0.02 -4.87 20.26
CA GLU A 409 1.16 -5.05 21.15
C GLU A 409 2.32 -4.10 20.83
N GLU A 410 2.53 -3.82 19.54
CA GLU A 410 3.54 -2.89 19.04
C GLU A 410 3.01 -1.45 18.94
N ALA A 411 1.71 -1.27 18.75
CA ALA A 411 1.07 0.02 18.54
C ALA A 411 1.12 0.97 19.74
N VAL A 412 1.56 0.50 20.91
CA VAL A 412 1.74 1.31 22.14
C VAL A 412 3.18 1.76 22.36
N ASN A 413 4.09 1.44 21.42
CA ASN A 413 5.53 1.66 21.57
C ASN A 413 6.04 2.79 20.67
N TYR A 414 7.13 3.44 21.07
CA TYR A 414 7.91 4.43 20.30
C TYR A 414 7.03 5.53 19.67
N GLU A 415 7.35 5.99 18.47
CA GLU A 415 6.56 7.04 17.79
C GLU A 415 5.12 6.62 17.49
N TRP A 416 4.88 5.29 17.48
CA TRP A 416 3.54 4.78 17.24
C TRP A 416 2.60 5.03 18.41
N GLY A 417 3.02 4.79 19.66
CA GLY A 417 2.13 4.90 20.82
C GLY A 417 2.75 5.32 22.15
N ASP A 418 4.08 5.51 22.27
CA ASP A 418 4.71 5.93 23.52
C ASP A 418 4.56 7.44 23.77
N THR A 419 3.42 7.81 24.33
CA THR A 419 3.10 9.22 24.64
C THR A 419 4.04 9.83 25.66
N ALA A 420 4.62 9.03 26.56
CA ALA A 420 5.47 9.52 27.63
C ALA A 420 6.83 10.03 27.12
N ASN A 421 7.37 9.40 26.10
CA ASN A 421 8.68 9.72 25.53
C ASN A 421 8.61 10.45 24.19
N LEU A 422 7.42 10.62 23.60
CA LEU A 422 7.24 11.23 22.28
C LEU A 422 7.96 12.58 22.17
N ALA A 423 7.70 13.50 23.08
CA ALA A 423 8.25 14.86 23.01
C ALA A 423 9.79 14.90 23.09
N ALA A 424 10.42 13.90 23.70
CA ALA A 424 11.88 13.80 23.79
C ALA A 424 12.50 13.32 22.46
N HIS A 425 11.81 12.46 21.72
CA HIS A 425 12.30 11.85 20.48
C HIS A 425 11.72 12.50 19.21
N ARG A 426 10.54 13.10 19.31
CA ARG A 426 9.80 13.75 18.21
C ARG A 426 9.29 15.12 18.65
N PRO A 427 10.16 16.11 18.89
CA PRO A 427 9.76 17.39 19.50
C PRO A 427 8.77 18.21 18.65
N GLY A 428 8.64 17.90 17.35
CA GLY A 428 7.67 18.53 16.45
C GLY A 428 6.34 17.78 16.30
N TRP A 429 6.16 16.64 17.00
CA TRP A 429 4.95 15.84 16.88
C TRP A 429 4.03 16.10 18.07
N GLU A 430 2.78 16.44 17.80
CA GLU A 430 1.78 16.71 18.84
C GLU A 430 1.19 15.43 19.44
N LYS A 431 1.09 14.37 18.62
CA LYS A 431 0.45 13.09 18.95
C LYS A 431 1.27 11.93 18.39
N THR A 432 1.15 10.78 19.01
CA THR A 432 1.64 9.52 18.45
C THR A 432 0.80 9.13 17.22
N ILE A 433 1.32 8.22 16.39
CA ILE A 433 0.59 7.73 15.21
C ILE A 433 -0.73 7.07 15.63
N GLN A 434 -0.73 6.25 16.69
CA GLN A 434 -1.95 5.64 17.24
C GLN A 434 -2.98 6.70 17.67
N GLN A 435 -2.56 7.75 18.39
CA GLN A 435 -3.46 8.83 18.78
C GLN A 435 -4.04 9.57 17.59
N LEU A 436 -3.22 9.85 16.56
CA LEU A 436 -3.72 10.46 15.32
C LEU A 436 -4.80 9.60 14.66
N MET A 437 -4.58 8.29 14.58
CA MET A 437 -5.57 7.37 14.00
C MET A 437 -6.86 7.31 14.82
N ALA A 438 -6.76 7.20 16.14
CA ALA A 438 -7.91 7.11 17.04
C ALA A 438 -8.74 8.42 17.02
N ASP A 439 -8.10 9.57 17.18
CA ASP A 439 -8.76 10.87 17.22
C ASP A 439 -9.42 11.25 15.88
N ASN A 440 -8.92 10.71 14.78
CA ASN A 440 -9.48 10.92 13.44
C ASN A 440 -10.37 9.77 12.96
N HIS A 441 -10.75 8.86 13.86
CA HIS A 441 -11.68 7.76 13.58
C HIS A 441 -11.23 6.90 12.39
N VAL A 442 -9.96 6.51 12.35
CA VAL A 442 -9.49 5.50 11.40
C VAL A 442 -10.26 4.22 11.63
N THR A 443 -10.91 3.72 10.58
CA THR A 443 -11.78 2.55 10.66
C THR A 443 -10.96 1.27 10.79
N ILE A 444 -10.00 1.08 9.87
CA ILE A 444 -9.13 -0.10 9.86
C ILE A 444 -7.70 0.32 9.47
N PHE A 445 -6.75 -0.17 10.24
CA PHE A 445 -5.34 -0.18 9.92
C PHE A 445 -4.95 -1.57 9.43
N PHE A 446 -4.45 -1.68 8.20
CA PHE A 446 -4.03 -2.93 7.57
C PHE A 446 -2.50 -3.08 7.62
N GLN A 447 -2.04 -4.29 7.97
CA GLN A 447 -0.62 -4.65 7.98
C GLN A 447 -0.39 -6.09 7.50
N GLY A 448 0.84 -6.42 7.05
CA GLY A 448 1.35 -7.75 6.71
C GLY A 448 2.40 -8.25 7.69
N HIS A 449 3.58 -8.65 7.17
CA HIS A 449 4.82 -8.98 7.89
C HIS A 449 4.76 -10.24 8.77
N ASP A 450 3.67 -10.48 9.46
CA ASP A 450 3.55 -11.56 10.44
C ASP A 450 2.98 -12.86 9.88
N HIS A 451 2.58 -12.87 8.60
CA HIS A 451 2.16 -14.06 7.88
C HIS A 451 1.02 -14.83 8.54
N ILE A 452 0.04 -14.11 9.05
CA ILE A 452 -1.12 -14.65 9.76
C ILE A 452 -2.30 -13.71 9.61
N PHE A 453 -3.53 -14.22 9.58
CA PHE A 453 -4.71 -13.37 9.72
C PHE A 453 -4.98 -13.10 11.20
N VAL A 454 -4.98 -11.82 11.60
CA VAL A 454 -5.38 -11.42 12.96
C VAL A 454 -6.20 -10.15 12.92
N LYS A 455 -7.37 -10.17 13.58
CA LYS A 455 -8.16 -8.96 13.84
C LYS A 455 -8.03 -8.59 15.31
N GLN A 456 -7.53 -7.39 15.57
CA GLN A 456 -7.46 -6.77 16.91
C GLN A 456 -8.15 -5.41 16.90
N GLU A 457 -8.28 -4.78 18.07
CA GLU A 457 -8.83 -3.44 18.22
C GLU A 457 -8.10 -2.68 19.32
N LEU A 458 -7.78 -1.41 19.08
CA LEU A 458 -7.20 -0.50 20.05
C LEU A 458 -7.79 0.91 19.85
N ASP A 459 -8.39 1.47 20.89
CA ASP A 459 -8.97 2.83 20.92
C ASP A 459 -9.92 3.12 19.73
N GLY A 460 -10.74 2.12 19.35
CA GLY A 460 -11.70 2.22 18.26
C GLY A 460 -11.10 2.02 16.85
N VAL A 461 -9.81 1.78 16.72
CA VAL A 461 -9.14 1.42 15.46
C VAL A 461 -9.01 -0.10 15.37
N ILE A 462 -9.46 -0.69 14.27
CA ILE A 462 -9.24 -2.12 13.99
C ILE A 462 -7.85 -2.28 13.39
N TYR A 463 -7.04 -3.15 13.98
CA TYR A 463 -5.75 -3.60 13.46
C TYR A 463 -5.95 -4.94 12.76
N GLN A 464 -5.87 -4.92 11.43
CA GLN A 464 -6.05 -6.09 10.59
C GLN A 464 -4.71 -6.55 10.02
N THR A 465 -4.14 -7.60 10.62
CA THR A 465 -2.96 -8.28 10.06
C THR A 465 -3.40 -9.25 8.98
N LEU A 466 -2.67 -9.27 7.87
CA LEU A 466 -3.02 -10.01 6.66
C LEU A 466 -2.22 -11.31 6.54
N PRO A 467 -2.85 -12.40 6.03
CA PRO A 467 -2.20 -13.67 5.82
C PRO A 467 -1.35 -13.66 4.54
N GLU A 468 -0.36 -14.55 4.45
CA GLU A 468 0.28 -14.87 3.19
C GLU A 468 -0.74 -15.48 2.21
N PRO A 469 -0.73 -15.10 0.93
CA PRO A 469 -1.69 -15.63 -0.05
C PRO A 469 -1.32 -17.03 -0.56
N ALA A 470 -0.07 -17.44 -0.40
CA ALA A 470 0.53 -18.57 -1.13
C ALA A 470 1.23 -19.62 -0.25
N ASN A 471 1.08 -19.55 1.07
CA ASN A 471 1.76 -20.46 2.00
C ASN A 471 1.04 -21.84 2.06
N PRO A 472 1.66 -22.91 1.49
CA PRO A 472 1.02 -24.22 1.42
C PRO A 472 1.01 -24.99 2.76
N ASN A 473 1.61 -24.42 3.81
CA ASN A 473 1.64 -25.07 5.13
C ASN A 473 0.38 -24.78 5.94
N TYR A 474 -0.38 -23.76 5.57
CA TYR A 474 -1.62 -23.36 6.27
C TYR A 474 -1.43 -23.13 7.77
N THR A 475 -0.31 -22.51 8.14
CA THR A 475 0.13 -22.29 9.53
C THR A 475 -0.35 -20.93 10.06
N MET A 476 -0.34 -20.78 11.38
CA MET A 476 -0.44 -19.50 12.07
C MET A 476 0.97 -19.06 12.46
N GLU A 477 1.69 -18.45 11.51
CA GLU A 477 3.03 -17.97 11.77
C GLU A 477 2.99 -16.78 12.73
N ASN A 478 3.98 -16.69 13.60
CA ASN A 478 4.10 -15.61 14.59
C ASN A 478 2.89 -15.43 15.52
N GLU A 479 1.99 -16.42 15.66
CA GLU A 479 0.81 -16.35 16.53
C GLU A 479 1.13 -15.89 17.96
N ALA A 480 2.29 -16.28 18.47
CA ALA A 480 2.71 -15.97 19.84
C ALA A 480 2.95 -14.47 20.09
N ALA A 481 3.11 -13.65 19.04
CA ALA A 481 3.23 -12.21 19.14
C ALA A 481 1.90 -11.50 19.46
N TYR A 482 0.79 -12.18 19.21
CA TYR A 482 -0.57 -11.65 19.37
C TYR A 482 -1.21 -12.21 20.65
N ARG A 483 -1.41 -11.39 21.65
CA ARG A 483 -2.02 -11.78 22.94
C ARG A 483 -3.54 -11.88 22.84
N THR A 484 -4.14 -11.08 21.98
CA THR A 484 -5.59 -10.96 21.80
C THR A 484 -5.96 -11.05 20.32
N GLY A 485 -7.24 -11.03 20.02
CA GLY A 485 -7.78 -10.96 18.66
C GLY A 485 -8.23 -12.31 18.08
N ASP A 486 -8.96 -12.21 16.98
CA ASP A 486 -9.41 -13.35 16.18
C ASP A 486 -8.29 -13.76 15.23
N LYS A 487 -7.79 -14.99 15.35
CA LYS A 487 -6.62 -15.49 14.63
C LYS A 487 -6.99 -16.65 13.72
N TYR A 488 -6.51 -16.61 12.49
CA TYR A 488 -6.73 -17.67 11.50
C TYR A 488 -5.45 -17.98 10.74
N PRO A 489 -5.22 -19.26 10.38
CA PRO A 489 -4.02 -19.66 9.64
C PRO A 489 -4.04 -19.18 8.19
N ASN A 490 -2.85 -19.12 7.56
CA ASN A 490 -2.69 -18.94 6.12
C ASN A 490 -3.49 -20.03 5.36
N SER A 491 -3.77 -19.92 4.13
CA SER A 491 -3.39 -18.99 3.08
C SER A 491 -4.66 -18.41 2.45
N GLY A 492 -4.56 -17.23 1.81
CA GLY A 492 -5.74 -16.67 1.15
C GLY A 492 -5.65 -15.17 0.92
N ARG A 493 -6.80 -14.55 0.69
CA ARG A 493 -6.95 -13.11 0.44
C ARG A 493 -7.97 -12.50 1.39
N VAL A 494 -7.91 -11.19 1.55
CA VAL A 494 -8.93 -10.43 2.27
C VAL A 494 -9.68 -9.57 1.28
N ARG A 495 -11.01 -9.78 1.21
CA ARG A 495 -11.94 -8.96 0.43
C ARG A 495 -12.57 -7.94 1.35
N VAL A 496 -12.58 -6.67 0.95
CA VAL A 496 -13.21 -5.57 1.69
C VAL A 496 -14.30 -4.96 0.83
N THR A 497 -15.54 -5.05 1.32
CA THR A 497 -16.70 -4.42 0.68
C THR A 497 -17.10 -3.19 1.48
N VAL A 498 -17.07 -2.03 0.83
CA VAL A 498 -17.48 -0.74 1.41
C VAL A 498 -18.86 -0.39 0.89
N SER A 499 -19.76 -0.02 1.79
CA SER A 499 -21.12 0.42 1.49
C SER A 499 -21.51 1.62 2.36
N PRO A 500 -22.58 2.34 2.03
CA PRO A 500 -23.11 3.38 2.90
C PRO A 500 -23.51 2.89 4.31
N GLU A 501 -23.83 1.60 4.46
CA GLU A 501 -24.27 0.99 5.71
C GLU A 501 -23.11 0.48 6.57
N GLY A 502 -21.95 0.18 5.96
CA GLY A 502 -20.81 -0.39 6.69
C GLY A 502 -19.71 -0.92 5.79
N VAL A 503 -18.62 -1.33 6.43
CA VAL A 503 -17.48 -2.01 5.81
C VAL A 503 -17.47 -3.46 6.23
N THR A 504 -17.60 -4.38 5.28
CA THR A 504 -17.47 -5.83 5.54
C THR A 504 -16.09 -6.31 5.09
N VAL A 505 -15.42 -7.01 5.99
CA VAL A 505 -14.11 -7.63 5.74
C VAL A 505 -14.26 -9.14 5.81
N ASP A 506 -13.94 -9.80 4.70
CA ASP A 506 -14.02 -11.24 4.52
C ASP A 506 -12.63 -11.84 4.35
N TYR A 507 -12.22 -12.73 5.24
CA TYR A 507 -11.06 -13.57 5.02
C TYR A 507 -11.45 -14.83 4.25
N ILE A 508 -10.99 -14.96 3.03
CA ILE A 508 -11.27 -16.08 2.13
C ILE A 508 -9.99 -16.89 1.97
N ARG A 509 -9.99 -18.10 2.52
CA ARG A 509 -8.87 -19.03 2.44
C ARG A 509 -8.89 -19.78 1.13
N SER A 510 -7.70 -19.91 0.51
CA SER A 510 -7.50 -20.67 -0.72
C SER A 510 -6.76 -21.98 -0.43
N TYR A 511 -7.09 -23.03 -1.19
CA TYR A 511 -6.56 -24.38 -0.99
C TYR A 511 -6.20 -25.03 -2.32
N LEU A 512 -5.20 -25.92 -2.31
CA LEU A 512 -4.81 -26.69 -3.48
C LEU A 512 -5.76 -27.85 -3.81
N ASP A 513 -6.48 -28.37 -2.81
CA ASP A 513 -7.25 -29.62 -2.86
C ASP A 513 -8.75 -29.48 -2.62
N LYS A 514 -9.22 -28.27 -2.34
CA LYS A 514 -10.64 -27.96 -2.14
C LYS A 514 -10.96 -26.52 -2.57
N PRO A 515 -12.24 -26.17 -2.75
CA PRO A 515 -12.68 -24.80 -3.02
C PRO A 515 -12.28 -23.82 -1.93
N ASP A 516 -12.23 -22.53 -2.29
CA ASP A 516 -12.06 -21.42 -1.35
C ASP A 516 -13.12 -21.48 -0.23
N GLU A 517 -12.74 -21.01 0.95
CA GLU A 517 -13.56 -21.03 2.16
C GLU A 517 -13.61 -19.64 2.81
N LEU A 518 -14.80 -19.12 3.05
CA LEU A 518 -14.97 -17.96 3.92
C LEU A 518 -14.65 -18.37 5.36
N ALA A 519 -13.44 -18.08 5.81
CA ALA A 519 -12.95 -18.50 7.13
C ALA A 519 -13.40 -17.56 8.25
N PHE A 520 -13.49 -16.26 7.95
CA PHE A 520 -13.91 -15.24 8.90
C PHE A 520 -14.53 -14.05 8.18
N SER A 521 -15.49 -13.40 8.84
CA SER A 521 -16.12 -12.18 8.34
C SER A 521 -16.53 -11.29 9.51
N TYR A 522 -16.35 -9.98 9.35
CA TYR A 522 -16.86 -8.98 10.28
C TYR A 522 -17.30 -7.73 9.54
N THR A 523 -18.17 -6.94 10.19
CA THR A 523 -18.67 -5.67 9.64
C THR A 523 -18.44 -4.55 10.65
N VAL A 524 -17.99 -3.40 10.14
CA VAL A 524 -17.87 -2.13 10.87
C VAL A 524 -18.96 -1.21 10.33
N PRO A 525 -19.86 -0.67 11.19
CA PRO A 525 -20.98 0.15 10.77
C PRO A 525 -20.60 1.53 10.22
#